data_b579fdca497165edde80616a9d0055a3
#
_entry.id   b579fdca497165edde80616a9d0055a3
#
_cell.length_a   1.000
_cell.length_b   1.000
_cell.length_c   1.000
_cell.angle_alpha   90.00
_cell.angle_beta   90.00
_cell.angle_gamma   90.00
#
_symmetry.space_group_name_H-M   'P 1'
#
loop_
_entity.id
_entity.type
_entity.pdbx_description
1 polymer ?
#
loop_
_entity_poly.entity_id
_entity_poly.type
_entity_poly.pdbx_seq_one_letter_code
_entity_poly.pdbx_strand_id
1 'polypeptide(L)'
;MMHYDVAVIGGGIAGYSAALRALQAGKKVVLINQGQSALHFSSGSIDVLGRLPDGSVVNQPFDALSALQQQAPEHPYSKVGRKNSEKGLMWFKRTLDSAHVPLHHEPDGANHWRITPLGTLKNTWLSQPFVYPYRGNADFSRIMIVAIDGYRDFQPAMLRDNLAQRPELANTPMLTVNVSIPGFEGFRRNPNELRSIDIARLLRQESAWNALCDQLMRVARPDDLVIMPAIMGNGDGLHLMSKLQQVTQLRFHEVPTMPPSLLGIRIEEALHRSFIQGGGVQLKGDKVIGGNFAGSRLTAIH
;
A
#
# COMPACT_ATOMS: atom_id res chain seq x y z
N MET A 1 -24.03 3.14 29.84
CA MET A 1 -23.14 2.07 29.34
C MET A 1 -23.51 1.83 27.89
N MET A 2 -22.52 1.88 26.99
CA MET A 2 -22.78 1.59 25.56
C MET A 2 -22.76 0.07 25.35
N HIS A 3 -23.70 -0.44 24.53
CA HIS A 3 -23.82 -1.87 24.25
C HIS A 3 -23.47 -2.16 22.79
N TYR A 4 -22.60 -3.12 22.58
CA TYR A 4 -22.18 -3.62 21.28
C TYR A 4 -22.27 -5.15 21.24
N ASP A 5 -22.52 -5.71 20.06
CA ASP A 5 -22.50 -7.16 19.85
C ASP A 5 -21.06 -7.67 19.71
N VAL A 6 -20.17 -6.84 19.15
CA VAL A 6 -18.77 -7.17 18.87
C VAL A 6 -17.88 -6.00 19.24
N ALA A 7 -16.84 -6.27 20.02
CA ALA A 7 -15.72 -5.36 20.26
C ALA A 7 -14.46 -5.90 19.56
N VAL A 8 -13.88 -5.12 18.67
CA VAL A 8 -12.63 -5.43 17.95
C VAL A 8 -11.51 -4.63 18.57
N ILE A 9 -10.47 -5.29 19.03
CA ILE A 9 -9.28 -4.65 19.61
C ILE A 9 -8.16 -4.64 18.58
N GLY A 10 -7.75 -3.44 18.17
CA GLY A 10 -6.72 -3.21 17.17
C GLY A 10 -7.26 -2.68 15.84
N GLY A 11 -6.74 -1.52 15.42
CA GLY A 11 -7.15 -0.79 14.20
C GLY A 11 -6.29 -1.08 12.97
N GLY A 12 -5.66 -2.25 12.89
CA GLY A 12 -4.94 -2.70 11.70
C GLY A 12 -5.84 -3.35 10.66
N ILE A 13 -5.24 -3.87 9.58
CA ILE A 13 -5.96 -4.53 8.48
C ILE A 13 -6.86 -5.68 8.95
N ALA A 14 -6.38 -6.50 9.90
CA ALA A 14 -7.15 -7.61 10.46
C ALA A 14 -8.35 -7.11 11.28
N GLY A 15 -8.14 -6.10 12.13
CA GLY A 15 -9.21 -5.51 12.94
C GLY A 15 -10.30 -4.87 12.09
N TYR A 16 -9.94 -4.02 11.14
CA TYR A 16 -10.92 -3.45 10.21
C TYR A 16 -11.66 -4.51 9.40
N SER A 17 -10.96 -5.54 8.91
CA SER A 17 -11.58 -6.64 8.18
C SER A 17 -12.60 -7.40 9.03
N ALA A 18 -12.27 -7.73 10.28
CA ALA A 18 -13.18 -8.37 11.22
C ALA A 18 -14.38 -7.48 11.55
N ALA A 19 -14.12 -6.19 11.84
CA ALA A 19 -15.16 -5.21 12.17
C ALA A 19 -16.15 -4.99 11.02
N LEU A 20 -15.66 -4.81 9.79
CA LEU A 20 -16.48 -4.66 8.59
C LEU A 20 -17.32 -5.92 8.30
N ARG A 21 -16.74 -7.11 8.50
CA ARG A 21 -17.50 -8.37 8.34
C ARG A 21 -18.60 -8.50 9.39
N ALA A 22 -18.34 -8.08 10.62
CA ALA A 22 -19.36 -8.08 11.67
C ALA A 22 -20.51 -7.08 11.37
N LEU A 23 -20.18 -5.87 10.90
CA LEU A 23 -21.18 -4.88 10.45
C LEU A 23 -22.04 -5.43 9.30
N GLN A 24 -21.42 -6.07 8.30
CA GLN A 24 -22.15 -6.71 7.19
C GLN A 24 -23.07 -7.85 7.64
N ALA A 25 -22.78 -8.45 8.79
CA ALA A 25 -23.64 -9.45 9.43
C ALA A 25 -24.71 -8.82 10.35
N GLY A 26 -24.92 -7.50 10.28
CA GLY A 26 -25.93 -6.78 11.05
C GLY A 26 -25.59 -6.58 12.53
N LYS A 27 -24.34 -6.71 12.92
CA LYS A 27 -23.91 -6.55 14.32
C LYS A 27 -23.58 -5.10 14.64
N LYS A 28 -23.83 -4.66 15.86
CA LYS A 28 -23.32 -3.40 16.42
C LYS A 28 -21.86 -3.58 16.80
N VAL A 29 -20.96 -2.82 16.19
CA VAL A 29 -19.51 -3.04 16.32
C VAL A 29 -18.81 -1.81 16.87
N VAL A 30 -17.95 -2.01 17.86
CA VAL A 30 -16.96 -1.04 18.31
C VAL A 30 -15.55 -1.53 17.96
N LEU A 31 -14.72 -0.63 17.43
CA LEU A 31 -13.29 -0.87 17.18
C LEU A 31 -12.49 0.02 18.12
N ILE A 32 -11.59 -0.58 18.88
CA ILE A 32 -10.79 0.09 19.91
C ILE A 32 -9.32 0.00 19.52
N ASN A 33 -8.64 1.14 19.45
CA ASN A 33 -7.20 1.17 19.15
C ASN A 33 -6.47 2.27 19.91
N GLN A 34 -5.29 1.94 20.43
CA GLN A 34 -4.48 2.85 21.22
C GLN A 34 -3.74 3.90 20.37
N GLY A 35 -3.27 3.53 19.21
CA GLY A 35 -2.45 4.39 18.34
C GLY A 35 -2.61 4.07 16.87
N GLN A 36 -1.64 4.51 16.08
CA GLN A 36 -1.59 4.24 14.65
C GLN A 36 -1.31 2.76 14.37
N SER A 37 -1.91 2.25 13.31
CA SER A 37 -1.72 0.86 12.90
C SER A 37 -0.44 0.69 12.07
N ALA A 38 -0.03 -0.58 11.91
CA ALA A 38 1.06 -0.94 11.00
C ALA A 38 0.77 -0.58 9.52
N LEU A 39 -0.47 -0.21 9.17
CA LEU A 39 -0.81 0.29 7.84
C LEU A 39 -0.02 1.56 7.49
N HIS A 40 0.27 2.43 8.46
CA HIS A 40 1.12 3.62 8.26
C HIS A 40 2.55 3.30 7.81
N PHE A 41 3.00 2.06 8.00
CA PHE A 41 4.32 1.56 7.59
C PHE A 41 4.25 0.68 6.35
N SER A 42 3.04 0.37 5.88
CA SER A 42 2.84 -0.63 4.85
C SER A 42 3.12 -0.09 3.46
N SER A 43 3.40 -1.03 2.58
CA SER A 43 3.56 -0.77 1.15
C SER A 43 2.23 -0.52 0.42
N GLY A 44 1.10 -0.68 1.11
CA GLY A 44 -0.22 -0.62 0.49
C GLY A 44 -0.49 -1.71 -0.55
N SER A 45 0.31 -2.76 -0.56
CA SER A 45 0.12 -3.97 -1.38
C SER A 45 -0.23 -5.16 -0.48
N ILE A 46 -0.91 -6.16 -1.02
CA ILE A 46 -1.28 -7.37 -0.30
C ILE A 46 -0.50 -8.55 -0.86
N ASP A 47 0.39 -9.07 -0.05
CA ASP A 47 1.16 -10.26 -0.36
C ASP A 47 0.36 -11.49 0.14
N VAL A 48 0.28 -12.53 -0.67
CA VAL A 48 -0.37 -13.80 -0.28
C VAL A 48 0.70 -14.83 0.07
N LEU A 49 1.36 -15.39 -0.94
CA LEU A 49 2.41 -16.38 -0.76
C LEU A 49 3.46 -16.18 -1.85
N GLY A 50 4.62 -15.66 -1.49
CA GLY A 50 5.71 -15.41 -2.43
C GLY A 50 6.81 -16.47 -2.40
N ARG A 51 6.91 -17.22 -1.29
CA ARG A 51 7.85 -18.35 -1.12
C ARG A 51 7.26 -19.41 -0.23
N LEU A 52 7.63 -20.65 -0.46
CA LEU A 52 7.39 -21.77 0.46
C LEU A 52 8.45 -21.82 1.56
N PRO A 53 8.24 -22.57 2.64
CA PRO A 53 9.23 -22.73 3.72
C PRO A 53 10.59 -23.29 3.26
N ASP A 54 10.63 -24.08 2.21
CA ASP A 54 11.85 -24.60 1.59
C ASP A 54 12.62 -23.54 0.76
N GLY A 55 12.10 -22.30 0.66
CA GLY A 55 12.69 -21.21 -0.08
C GLY A 55 12.29 -21.12 -1.55
N SER A 56 11.54 -22.10 -2.08
CA SER A 56 11.09 -22.07 -3.47
C SER A 56 10.15 -20.87 -3.75
N VAL A 57 10.36 -20.22 -4.89
CA VAL A 57 9.58 -19.05 -5.31
C VAL A 57 8.21 -19.50 -5.79
N VAL A 58 7.18 -18.78 -5.38
CA VAL A 58 5.79 -19.05 -5.73
C VAL A 58 5.28 -18.00 -6.71
N ASN A 59 4.92 -18.41 -7.91
CA ASN A 59 4.29 -17.54 -8.90
C ASN A 59 2.76 -17.58 -8.79
N GLN A 60 2.17 -18.76 -8.53
CA GLN A 60 0.73 -18.95 -8.37
C GLN A 60 0.40 -19.20 -6.89
N PRO A 61 0.07 -18.14 -6.11
CA PRO A 61 0.01 -18.23 -4.66
C PRO A 61 -1.06 -19.21 -4.17
N PHE A 62 -2.22 -19.28 -4.83
CA PHE A 62 -3.29 -20.17 -4.41
C PHE A 62 -3.05 -21.63 -4.78
N ASP A 63 -2.37 -21.91 -5.88
CA ASP A 63 -2.02 -23.28 -6.28
C ASP A 63 -0.95 -23.88 -5.35
N ALA A 64 -0.09 -23.03 -4.80
CA ALA A 64 0.96 -23.46 -3.86
C ALA A 64 0.46 -23.70 -2.44
N LEU A 65 -0.82 -23.40 -2.11
CA LEU A 65 -1.33 -23.57 -0.74
C LEU A 65 -1.37 -25.05 -0.30
N SER A 66 -1.51 -26.00 -1.21
CA SER A 66 -1.43 -27.44 -0.88
C SER A 66 -0.01 -27.84 -0.46
N ALA A 67 1.00 -27.36 -1.17
CA ALA A 67 2.41 -27.55 -0.78
C ALA A 67 2.75 -26.87 0.54
N LEU A 68 2.23 -25.65 0.75
CA LEU A 68 2.36 -24.94 2.04
C LEU A 68 1.75 -25.76 3.17
N GLN A 69 0.56 -26.35 2.98
CA GLN A 69 -0.08 -27.16 3.99
C GLN A 69 0.74 -28.39 4.39
N GLN A 70 1.43 -29.00 3.43
CA GLN A 70 2.33 -30.13 3.71
C GLN A 70 3.58 -29.69 4.50
N GLN A 71 4.18 -28.55 4.13
CA GLN A 71 5.41 -28.06 4.75
C GLN A 71 5.17 -27.30 6.07
N ALA A 72 4.03 -26.63 6.19
CA ALA A 72 3.67 -25.80 7.35
C ALA A 72 2.17 -25.91 7.68
N PRO A 73 1.72 -27.03 8.28
CA PRO A 73 0.30 -27.26 8.57
C PRO A 73 -0.29 -26.22 9.55
N GLU A 74 0.54 -25.65 10.43
CA GLU A 74 0.14 -24.62 11.38
C GLU A 74 0.03 -23.20 10.80
N HIS A 75 0.45 -23.01 9.55
CA HIS A 75 0.37 -21.71 8.88
C HIS A 75 -1.11 -21.26 8.74
N PRO A 76 -1.45 -19.97 8.95
CA PRO A 76 -2.82 -19.48 8.85
C PRO A 76 -3.54 -19.87 7.54
N TYR A 77 -2.87 -19.80 6.41
CA TYR A 77 -3.45 -20.20 5.12
C TYR A 77 -3.70 -21.71 5.03
N SER A 78 -2.85 -22.53 5.67
CA SER A 78 -3.06 -23.98 5.75
C SER A 78 -4.30 -24.32 6.55
N LYS A 79 -4.55 -23.58 7.65
CA LYS A 79 -5.74 -23.75 8.49
C LYS A 79 -7.02 -23.22 7.85
N VAL A 80 -6.94 -22.08 7.19
CA VAL A 80 -8.10 -21.42 6.53
C VAL A 80 -8.47 -22.15 5.24
N GLY A 81 -7.49 -22.66 4.52
CA GLY A 81 -7.62 -23.35 3.26
C GLY A 81 -7.82 -22.42 2.05
N ARG A 82 -7.56 -22.96 0.85
CA ARG A 82 -7.59 -22.21 -0.42
C ARG A 82 -8.87 -21.42 -0.62
N LYS A 83 -10.02 -22.12 -0.59
CA LYS A 83 -11.35 -21.53 -0.89
C LYS A 83 -11.67 -20.30 -0.01
N ASN A 84 -11.39 -20.39 1.28
CA ASN A 84 -11.69 -19.30 2.20
C ASN A 84 -10.67 -18.16 2.07
N SER A 85 -9.41 -18.46 1.78
CA SER A 85 -8.37 -17.45 1.52
C SER A 85 -8.71 -16.64 0.26
N GLU A 86 -9.02 -17.27 -0.86
CA GLU A 86 -9.45 -16.60 -2.09
C GLU A 86 -10.71 -15.75 -1.85
N LYS A 87 -11.74 -16.33 -1.21
CA LYS A 87 -12.99 -15.62 -0.90
C LYS A 87 -12.74 -14.39 -0.02
N GLY A 88 -11.88 -14.51 0.98
CA GLY A 88 -11.53 -13.43 1.90
C GLY A 88 -10.80 -12.29 1.19
N LEU A 89 -9.80 -12.62 0.36
CA LEU A 89 -9.02 -11.64 -0.40
C LEU A 89 -9.87 -10.92 -1.46
N MET A 90 -10.73 -11.64 -2.17
CA MET A 90 -11.66 -11.04 -3.14
C MET A 90 -12.72 -10.17 -2.45
N TRP A 91 -13.16 -10.53 -1.24
CA TRP A 91 -14.02 -9.67 -0.44
C TRP A 91 -13.27 -8.37 -0.03
N PHE A 92 -12.04 -8.50 0.44
CA PHE A 92 -11.20 -7.36 0.82
C PHE A 92 -10.97 -6.41 -0.36
N LYS A 93 -10.61 -6.97 -1.54
CA LYS A 93 -10.47 -6.20 -2.77
C LYS A 93 -11.74 -5.40 -3.09
N ARG A 94 -12.91 -6.06 -3.12
CA ARG A 94 -14.19 -5.38 -3.39
C ARG A 94 -14.50 -4.29 -2.37
N THR A 95 -14.16 -4.50 -1.11
CA THR A 95 -14.36 -3.51 -0.04
C THR A 95 -13.54 -2.25 -0.31
N LEU A 96 -12.28 -2.40 -0.72
CA LEU A 96 -11.42 -1.26 -1.06
C LEU A 96 -11.81 -0.61 -2.39
N ASP A 97 -12.19 -1.39 -3.39
CA ASP A 97 -12.70 -0.86 -4.68
C ASP A 97 -13.93 0.05 -4.42
N SER A 98 -14.87 -0.40 -3.58
CA SER A 98 -16.05 0.38 -3.18
C SER A 98 -15.71 1.65 -2.37
N ALA A 99 -14.56 1.65 -1.70
CA ALA A 99 -14.05 2.79 -0.95
C ALA A 99 -13.10 3.70 -1.77
N HIS A 100 -13.09 3.55 -3.11
CA HIS A 100 -12.28 4.31 -4.06
C HIS A 100 -10.76 4.14 -3.89
N VAL A 101 -10.33 2.99 -3.38
CA VAL A 101 -8.93 2.54 -3.38
C VAL A 101 -8.85 1.20 -4.11
N PRO A 102 -8.97 1.20 -5.44
CA PRO A 102 -8.98 -0.03 -6.21
C PRO A 102 -7.65 -0.77 -6.05
N LEU A 103 -7.76 -2.09 -5.95
CA LEU A 103 -6.62 -2.99 -6.00
C LEU A 103 -6.74 -3.87 -7.24
N HIS A 104 -5.63 -4.11 -7.92
CA HIS A 104 -5.56 -5.02 -9.05
C HIS A 104 -4.67 -6.22 -8.75
N HIS A 105 -4.99 -7.34 -9.37
CA HIS A 105 -4.17 -8.55 -9.47
C HIS A 105 -4.03 -8.93 -10.94
N GLU A 106 -3.07 -9.79 -11.23
CA GLU A 106 -2.90 -10.30 -12.57
C GLU A 106 -4.10 -11.16 -13.02
N PRO A 107 -4.52 -11.07 -14.29
CA PRO A 107 -5.68 -11.81 -14.80
C PRO A 107 -5.55 -13.33 -14.65
N ASP A 108 -4.34 -13.86 -14.73
CA ASP A 108 -4.02 -15.28 -14.56
C ASP A 108 -3.88 -15.70 -13.09
N GLY A 109 -4.08 -14.76 -12.14
CA GLY A 109 -3.98 -15.00 -10.70
C GLY A 109 -2.56 -15.13 -10.17
N ALA A 110 -1.55 -14.87 -11.00
CA ALA A 110 -0.14 -14.94 -10.60
C ALA A 110 0.26 -13.77 -9.70
N ASN A 111 1.32 -13.98 -8.93
CA ASN A 111 2.05 -12.90 -8.32
C ASN A 111 2.72 -12.01 -9.39
N HIS A 112 2.84 -10.74 -9.09
CA HIS A 112 3.72 -9.82 -9.79
C HIS A 112 4.79 -9.28 -8.85
N TRP A 113 5.84 -8.73 -9.39
CA TRP A 113 6.85 -8.05 -8.59
C TRP A 113 6.56 -6.56 -8.52
N ARG A 114 6.73 -6.00 -7.34
CA ARG A 114 6.86 -4.59 -7.16
C ARG A 114 8.29 -4.22 -6.78
N ILE A 115 8.75 -3.08 -7.25
CA ILE A 115 10.04 -2.51 -6.88
C ILE A 115 9.91 -1.88 -5.49
N THR A 116 10.87 -2.16 -4.62
CA THR A 116 10.93 -1.57 -3.29
C THR A 116 11.83 -0.32 -3.27
N PRO A 117 11.73 0.56 -2.26
CA PRO A 117 12.61 1.72 -2.16
C PRO A 117 14.10 1.37 -2.01
N LEU A 118 14.40 0.12 -1.67
CA LEU A 118 15.77 -0.40 -1.59
C LEU A 118 16.29 -0.97 -2.91
N GLY A 119 15.51 -0.93 -3.99
CA GLY A 119 15.88 -1.51 -5.28
C GLY A 119 15.83 -3.04 -5.31
N THR A 120 14.99 -3.66 -4.48
CA THR A 120 14.71 -5.09 -4.54
C THR A 120 13.36 -5.35 -5.19
N LEU A 121 13.15 -6.57 -5.68
CA LEU A 121 11.87 -7.03 -6.22
C LEU A 121 11.14 -7.86 -5.15
N LYS A 122 9.92 -7.51 -4.86
CA LYS A 122 9.08 -8.22 -3.90
C LYS A 122 7.83 -8.79 -4.57
N ASN A 123 7.59 -10.08 -4.41
CA ASN A 123 6.36 -10.71 -4.85
C ASN A 123 5.17 -10.15 -4.09
N THR A 124 4.12 -9.81 -4.83
CA THR A 124 2.85 -9.34 -4.28
C THR A 124 1.70 -9.85 -5.15
N TRP A 125 0.50 -9.89 -4.59
CA TRP A 125 -0.67 -10.36 -5.32
C TRP A 125 -1.66 -9.24 -5.65
N LEU A 126 -1.89 -8.29 -4.71
CA LEU A 126 -2.72 -7.10 -4.97
C LEU A 126 -1.87 -5.83 -4.83
N SER A 127 -2.00 -4.94 -5.78
CA SER A 127 -1.35 -3.62 -5.77
C SER A 127 -2.34 -2.51 -6.10
N GLN A 128 -2.06 -1.31 -5.58
CA GLN A 128 -2.76 -0.10 -5.99
C GLN A 128 -2.32 0.33 -7.41
N PRO A 129 -3.13 1.09 -8.17
CA PRO A 129 -2.77 1.57 -9.51
C PRO A 129 -1.52 2.46 -9.59
N PHE A 130 -1.02 2.88 -8.44
CA PHE A 130 0.25 3.63 -8.29
C PHE A 130 1.49 2.74 -8.42
N VAL A 131 1.32 1.43 -8.45
CA VAL A 131 2.40 0.43 -8.49
C VAL A 131 2.35 -0.28 -9.85
N TYR A 132 3.42 -0.13 -10.62
CA TYR A 132 3.59 -0.88 -11.86
C TYR A 132 3.82 -2.36 -11.56
N PRO A 133 3.00 -3.28 -12.10
CA PRO A 133 3.13 -4.72 -11.85
C PRO A 133 4.19 -5.31 -12.79
N TYR A 134 5.43 -5.50 -12.30
CA TYR A 134 6.51 -6.09 -13.08
C TYR A 134 6.44 -7.63 -13.06
N ARG A 135 6.58 -8.28 -14.21
CA ARG A 135 6.53 -9.75 -14.36
C ARG A 135 7.78 -10.38 -14.99
N GLY A 136 8.89 -9.64 -15.04
CA GLY A 136 10.12 -10.10 -15.67
C GLY A 136 10.22 -9.74 -17.17
N ASN A 137 9.10 -9.44 -17.82
CA ASN A 137 9.06 -8.94 -19.19
C ASN A 137 8.81 -7.42 -19.11
N ALA A 138 9.85 -6.64 -19.38
CA ALA A 138 9.74 -5.20 -19.41
C ALA A 138 9.01 -4.75 -20.69
N ASP A 139 7.93 -3.99 -20.55
CA ASP A 139 7.31 -3.22 -21.61
C ASP A 139 7.77 -1.75 -21.59
N PHE A 140 8.92 -1.52 -20.95
CA PHE A 140 9.64 -0.27 -20.88
C PHE A 140 11.09 -0.46 -21.33
N SER A 141 11.68 0.58 -21.93
CA SER A 141 13.04 0.54 -22.46
C SER A 141 14.08 1.12 -21.48
N ARG A 142 13.65 1.93 -20.51
CA ARG A 142 14.51 2.61 -19.53
C ARG A 142 13.75 2.84 -18.23
N ILE A 143 14.48 2.84 -17.10
CA ILE A 143 13.98 3.25 -15.80
C ILE A 143 14.47 4.67 -15.48
N MET A 144 13.53 5.58 -15.18
CA MET A 144 13.82 6.91 -14.68
C MET A 144 13.47 6.98 -13.20
N ILE A 145 14.45 7.20 -12.35
CA ILE A 145 14.29 7.28 -10.90
C ILE A 145 14.26 8.74 -10.48
N VAL A 146 13.15 9.18 -9.92
CA VAL A 146 12.88 10.57 -9.59
C VAL A 146 13.12 10.83 -8.12
N ALA A 147 14.13 11.65 -7.83
CA ALA A 147 14.35 12.25 -6.52
C ALA A 147 13.63 13.60 -6.44
N ILE A 148 13.14 13.95 -5.26
CA ILE A 148 12.55 15.25 -4.98
C ILE A 148 13.51 16.04 -4.09
N ASP A 149 13.88 17.25 -4.51
CA ASP A 149 14.75 18.11 -3.74
C ASP A 149 14.16 18.39 -2.35
N GLY A 150 14.98 18.26 -1.34
CA GLY A 150 14.56 18.41 0.06
C GLY A 150 13.88 17.18 0.69
N TYR A 151 13.62 16.11 -0.09
CA TYR A 151 13.06 14.86 0.42
C TYR A 151 14.17 13.82 0.67
N ARG A 152 14.45 13.53 1.95
CA ARG A 152 15.59 12.67 2.36
C ARG A 152 15.26 11.20 2.54
N ASP A 153 13.98 10.85 2.68
CA ASP A 153 13.55 9.48 3.00
C ASP A 153 13.60 8.53 1.79
N PHE A 154 14.05 9.02 0.64
CA PHE A 154 14.22 8.24 -0.56
C PHE A 154 15.66 8.39 -1.10
N GLN A 155 16.32 7.25 -1.34
CA GLN A 155 17.71 7.19 -1.78
C GLN A 155 17.79 6.64 -3.22
N PRO A 156 17.68 7.49 -4.24
CA PRO A 156 17.57 7.06 -5.64
C PRO A 156 18.81 6.32 -6.14
N ALA A 157 20.01 6.71 -5.69
CA ALA A 157 21.25 6.02 -6.07
C ALA A 157 21.28 4.58 -5.55
N MET A 158 20.91 4.36 -4.28
CA MET A 158 20.84 3.02 -3.71
C MET A 158 19.81 2.15 -4.44
N LEU A 159 18.64 2.70 -4.75
CA LEU A 159 17.63 1.98 -5.52
C LEU A 159 18.17 1.58 -6.89
N ARG A 160 18.76 2.52 -7.62
CA ARG A 160 19.37 2.28 -8.94
C ARG A 160 20.41 1.18 -8.90
N ASP A 161 21.38 1.31 -7.98
CA ASP A 161 22.53 0.42 -7.93
C ASP A 161 22.12 -1.01 -7.55
N ASN A 162 21.12 -1.16 -6.66
CA ASN A 162 20.59 -2.47 -6.30
C ASN A 162 19.72 -3.07 -7.42
N LEU A 163 18.91 -2.28 -8.12
CA LEU A 163 18.13 -2.76 -9.27
C LEU A 163 19.05 -3.20 -10.42
N ALA A 164 20.12 -2.50 -10.67
CA ALA A 164 21.09 -2.85 -11.71
C ALA A 164 21.79 -4.21 -11.47
N GLN A 165 21.82 -4.68 -10.23
CA GLN A 165 22.34 -6.01 -9.88
C GLN A 165 21.33 -7.12 -10.10
N ARG A 166 20.05 -6.79 -10.40
CA ARG A 166 19.03 -7.81 -10.65
C ARG A 166 19.19 -8.37 -12.05
N PRO A 167 19.30 -9.70 -12.22
CA PRO A 167 19.46 -10.31 -13.54
C PRO A 167 18.37 -9.90 -14.53
N GLU A 168 17.14 -9.74 -14.02
CA GLU A 168 15.96 -9.37 -14.80
C GLU A 168 16.05 -7.95 -15.38
N LEU A 169 16.87 -7.08 -14.79
CA LEU A 169 17.00 -5.65 -15.11
C LEU A 169 18.45 -5.21 -15.44
N ALA A 170 19.40 -6.14 -15.44
CA ALA A 170 20.83 -5.84 -15.60
C ALA A 170 21.15 -5.07 -16.90
N ASN A 171 20.38 -5.30 -17.97
CA ASN A 171 20.56 -4.62 -19.26
C ASN A 171 19.62 -3.42 -19.44
N THR A 172 18.84 -3.06 -18.44
CA THR A 172 17.91 -1.93 -18.52
C THR A 172 18.63 -0.64 -18.17
N PRO A 173 18.73 0.36 -19.07
CA PRO A 173 19.33 1.64 -18.73
C PRO A 173 18.57 2.33 -17.59
N MET A 174 19.30 2.94 -16.66
CA MET A 174 18.71 3.62 -15.51
C MET A 174 19.25 5.04 -15.38
N LEU A 175 18.34 5.99 -15.19
CA LEU A 175 18.66 7.41 -15.01
C LEU A 175 18.09 7.91 -13.69
N THR A 176 18.86 8.66 -12.93
CA THR A 176 18.37 9.41 -11.75
C THR A 176 18.16 10.87 -12.14
N VAL A 177 17.01 11.41 -11.77
CA VAL A 177 16.61 12.80 -12.06
C VAL A 177 16.18 13.47 -10.76
N ASN A 178 16.73 14.65 -10.49
CA ASN A 178 16.25 15.49 -9.39
C ASN A 178 15.17 16.44 -9.91
N VAL A 179 14.07 16.51 -9.18
CA VAL A 179 12.95 17.39 -9.45
C VAL A 179 12.76 18.35 -8.27
N SER A 180 12.73 19.63 -8.59
CA SER A 180 12.47 20.69 -7.63
C SER A 180 11.01 21.11 -7.70
N ILE A 181 10.31 21.07 -6.57
CA ILE A 181 8.90 21.43 -6.44
C ILE A 181 8.81 22.75 -5.69
N PRO A 182 8.23 23.82 -6.27
CA PRO A 182 8.11 25.10 -5.59
C PRO A 182 7.06 25.08 -4.48
N GLY A 183 7.14 26.02 -3.54
CA GLY A 183 6.14 26.23 -2.48
C GLY A 183 6.58 25.75 -1.10
N PHE A 184 7.80 25.25 -0.96
CA PHE A 184 8.33 24.81 0.35
C PHE A 184 8.65 25.98 1.29
N GLU A 185 8.85 27.17 0.75
CA GLU A 185 9.18 28.39 1.51
C GLU A 185 8.07 28.76 2.49
N GLY A 186 6.83 28.37 2.21
CA GLY A 186 5.67 28.55 3.07
C GLY A 186 5.59 27.60 4.27
N PHE A 187 6.37 26.52 4.28
CA PHE A 187 6.40 25.60 5.41
C PHE A 187 7.36 26.15 6.47
N ARG A 188 6.87 26.37 7.69
CA ARG A 188 7.66 26.82 8.86
C ARG A 188 8.66 25.73 9.35
N ARG A 189 9.02 24.78 8.53
CA ARG A 189 9.96 23.68 8.80
C ARG A 189 11.19 23.82 7.92
N ASN A 190 12.24 23.12 8.31
CA ASN A 190 13.44 23.00 7.49
C ASN A 190 13.04 22.49 6.09
N PRO A 191 13.32 23.23 5.00
CA PRO A 191 12.98 22.83 3.64
C PRO A 191 13.69 21.53 3.19
N ASN A 192 14.65 21.05 3.96
CA ASN A 192 15.35 19.79 3.75
C ASN A 192 14.81 18.62 4.58
N GLU A 193 13.65 18.78 5.24
CA GLU A 193 13.01 17.74 6.07
C GLU A 193 11.54 17.53 5.66
N LEU A 194 11.32 17.43 4.37
CA LEU A 194 10.00 17.21 3.81
C LEU A 194 9.55 15.77 4.02
N ARG A 195 8.25 15.61 4.25
CA ARG A 195 7.60 14.31 4.26
C ARG A 195 6.79 14.12 2.97
N SER A 196 6.55 12.87 2.60
CA SER A 196 5.73 12.54 1.42
C SER A 196 4.34 13.21 1.44
N ILE A 197 3.73 13.34 2.62
CA ILE A 197 2.43 14.02 2.80
C ILE A 197 2.52 15.53 2.55
N ASP A 198 3.64 16.16 2.83
CA ASP A 198 3.85 17.60 2.59
C ASP A 198 3.99 17.85 1.09
N ILE A 199 4.77 17.03 0.40
CA ILE A 199 4.89 17.05 -1.07
C ILE A 199 3.52 16.81 -1.72
N ALA A 200 2.76 15.82 -1.25
CA ALA A 200 1.43 15.52 -1.75
C ALA A 200 0.46 16.71 -1.62
N ARG A 201 0.58 17.51 -0.56
CA ARG A 201 -0.22 18.74 -0.40
C ARG A 201 0.19 19.83 -1.39
N LEU A 202 1.50 19.98 -1.63
CA LEU A 202 2.00 20.95 -2.61
C LEU A 202 1.55 20.60 -4.03
N LEU A 203 1.56 19.34 -4.40
CA LEU A 203 1.15 18.90 -5.73
C LEU A 203 -0.33 19.17 -6.07
N ARG A 204 -1.13 19.62 -5.11
CA ARG A 204 -2.47 20.17 -5.36
C ARG A 204 -2.45 21.61 -5.85
N GLN A 205 -1.32 22.31 -5.72
CA GLN A 205 -1.13 23.66 -6.26
C GLN A 205 -0.66 23.55 -7.71
N GLU A 206 -1.24 24.36 -8.58
CA GLU A 206 -0.97 24.32 -10.02
C GLU A 206 0.50 24.57 -10.34
N SER A 207 1.15 25.50 -9.64
CA SER A 207 2.58 25.80 -9.83
C SER A 207 3.48 24.60 -9.52
N ALA A 208 3.21 23.89 -8.42
CA ALA A 208 3.96 22.69 -8.03
C ALA A 208 3.71 21.52 -9.00
N TRP A 209 2.44 21.35 -9.41
CA TRP A 209 2.05 20.36 -10.40
C TRP A 209 2.72 20.56 -11.75
N ASN A 210 2.66 21.78 -12.28
CA ASN A 210 3.27 22.12 -13.58
C ASN A 210 4.79 21.95 -13.52
N ALA A 211 5.42 22.38 -12.42
CA ALA A 211 6.86 22.19 -12.22
C ALA A 211 7.27 20.71 -12.24
N LEU A 212 6.49 19.82 -11.64
CA LEU A 212 6.73 18.37 -11.72
C LEU A 212 6.61 17.87 -13.15
N CYS A 213 5.50 18.18 -13.83
CA CYS A 213 5.24 17.72 -15.20
C CYS A 213 6.33 18.21 -16.16
N ASP A 214 6.65 19.50 -16.14
CA ASP A 214 7.63 20.11 -17.05
C ASP A 214 9.02 19.51 -16.88
N GLN A 215 9.46 19.29 -15.63
CA GLN A 215 10.77 18.70 -15.36
C GLN A 215 10.85 17.24 -15.77
N LEU A 216 9.79 16.46 -15.56
CA LEU A 216 9.72 15.09 -16.06
C LEU A 216 9.79 15.05 -17.59
N MET A 217 8.97 15.86 -18.27
CA MET A 217 8.87 15.87 -19.72
C MET A 217 10.14 16.33 -20.44
N ARG A 218 11.00 17.13 -19.78
CA ARG A 218 12.30 17.54 -20.36
C ARG A 218 13.29 16.39 -20.51
N VAL A 219 13.14 15.31 -19.73
CA VAL A 219 14.14 14.23 -19.63
C VAL A 219 13.57 12.87 -20.00
N ALA A 220 12.25 12.72 -19.88
CA ALA A 220 11.56 11.48 -20.12
C ALA A 220 11.55 11.08 -21.60
N ARG A 221 11.49 9.78 -21.83
CA ARG A 221 11.24 9.16 -23.14
C ARG A 221 9.90 8.41 -23.08
N PRO A 222 9.22 8.21 -24.22
CA PRO A 222 7.87 7.61 -24.24
C PRO A 222 7.75 6.25 -23.51
N ASP A 223 8.81 5.44 -23.54
CA ASP A 223 8.79 4.10 -22.95
C ASP A 223 9.50 4.01 -21.60
N ASP A 224 9.63 5.12 -20.89
CA ASP A 224 10.21 5.12 -19.54
C ASP A 224 9.24 4.53 -18.50
N LEU A 225 9.78 3.72 -17.57
CA LEU A 225 9.16 3.48 -16.30
C LEU A 225 9.71 4.48 -15.27
N VAL A 226 8.84 5.34 -14.76
CA VAL A 226 9.18 6.35 -13.76
C VAL A 226 8.99 5.78 -12.37
N ILE A 227 10.08 5.60 -11.63
CA ILE A 227 10.05 5.21 -10.22
C ILE A 227 10.20 6.46 -9.36
N MET A 228 9.27 6.67 -8.43
CA MET A 228 9.25 7.84 -7.57
C MET A 228 8.76 7.48 -6.17
N PRO A 229 9.10 8.26 -5.13
CA PRO A 229 8.49 8.07 -3.82
C PRO A 229 6.97 8.28 -3.89
N ALA A 230 6.22 7.62 -3.02
CA ALA A 230 4.76 7.77 -2.96
C ALA A 230 4.39 9.19 -2.50
N ILE A 231 4.05 10.06 -3.46
CA ILE A 231 3.76 11.48 -3.24
C ILE A 231 2.46 11.96 -3.88
N MET A 232 1.72 11.12 -4.63
CA MET A 232 0.48 11.54 -5.29
C MET A 232 -0.68 11.80 -4.32
N GLY A 233 -0.47 11.63 -3.02
CA GLY A 233 -1.47 11.92 -2.00
C GLY A 233 -2.44 10.78 -1.71
N ASN A 234 -3.36 11.05 -0.82
CA ASN A 234 -4.51 10.24 -0.45
C ASN A 234 -5.80 10.92 -0.94
N GLY A 235 -6.91 10.22 -0.95
CA GLY A 235 -8.18 10.74 -1.48
C GLY A 235 -8.16 10.94 -3.00
N ASP A 236 -7.75 12.11 -3.45
CA ASP A 236 -7.63 12.49 -4.88
C ASP A 236 -6.37 11.96 -5.59
N GLY A 237 -5.51 11.24 -4.88
CA GLY A 237 -4.23 10.76 -5.42
C GLY A 237 -4.36 9.93 -6.69
N LEU A 238 -5.39 9.10 -6.82
CA LEU A 238 -5.64 8.31 -8.03
C LEU A 238 -5.97 9.21 -9.22
N HIS A 239 -6.77 10.26 -9.01
CA HIS A 239 -7.07 11.26 -10.04
C HIS A 239 -5.79 12.00 -10.46
N LEU A 240 -4.96 12.42 -9.51
CA LEU A 240 -3.68 13.08 -9.79
C LEU A 240 -2.72 12.16 -10.56
N MET A 241 -2.62 10.88 -10.20
CA MET A 241 -1.81 9.91 -10.94
C MET A 241 -2.33 9.72 -12.36
N SER A 242 -3.63 9.56 -12.55
CA SER A 242 -4.24 9.43 -13.88
C SER A 242 -3.99 10.68 -14.73
N LYS A 243 -4.10 11.87 -14.15
CA LYS A 243 -3.78 13.13 -14.82
C LYS A 243 -2.30 13.20 -15.20
N LEU A 244 -1.39 12.78 -14.31
CA LEU A 244 0.04 12.73 -14.61
C LEU A 244 0.34 11.79 -15.76
N GLN A 245 -0.23 10.60 -15.77
CA GLN A 245 -0.11 9.61 -16.85
C GLN A 245 -0.65 10.15 -18.18
N GLN A 246 -1.80 10.84 -18.16
CA GLN A 246 -2.39 11.45 -19.36
C GLN A 246 -1.54 12.57 -19.95
N VAL A 247 -0.99 13.44 -19.10
CA VAL A 247 -0.15 14.56 -19.53
C VAL A 247 1.20 14.10 -20.04
N THR A 248 1.82 13.13 -19.35
CA THR A 248 3.20 12.71 -19.64
C THR A 248 3.28 11.51 -20.58
N GLN A 249 2.20 10.71 -20.70
CA GLN A 249 2.16 9.41 -21.41
C GLN A 249 3.20 8.40 -20.87
N LEU A 250 3.61 8.55 -19.60
CA LEU A 250 4.61 7.70 -18.94
C LEU A 250 3.95 6.65 -18.03
N ARG A 251 4.69 5.59 -17.75
CA ARG A 251 4.33 4.61 -16.72
C ARG A 251 4.95 5.02 -15.39
N PHE A 252 4.20 4.86 -14.31
CA PHE A 252 4.65 5.25 -12.97
C PHE A 252 4.65 4.08 -12.00
N HIS A 253 5.61 4.12 -11.08
CA HIS A 253 5.72 3.21 -9.96
C HIS A 253 6.06 4.00 -8.69
N GLU A 254 5.07 4.15 -7.81
CA GLU A 254 5.32 4.71 -6.48
C GLU A 254 5.94 3.65 -5.56
N VAL A 255 7.07 4.00 -4.95
CA VAL A 255 7.66 3.20 -3.87
C VAL A 255 7.21 3.72 -2.50
N PRO A 256 6.97 2.83 -1.51
CA PRO A 256 6.64 3.26 -0.16
C PRO A 256 7.78 4.09 0.43
N THR A 257 7.40 5.05 1.26
CA THR A 257 8.32 5.95 1.94
C THR A 257 8.46 5.58 3.41
N MET A 258 9.37 6.24 4.12
CA MET A 258 9.41 6.18 5.58
C MET A 258 8.06 6.65 6.16
N PRO A 259 7.68 6.15 7.35
CA PRO A 259 6.39 6.49 7.94
C PRO A 259 6.18 8.01 8.08
N PRO A 260 4.99 8.48 7.71
CA PRO A 260 3.83 7.72 7.25
C PRO A 260 3.88 7.43 5.74
N SER A 261 3.67 6.16 5.34
CA SER A 261 3.57 5.76 3.93
C SER A 261 2.19 6.08 3.35
N LEU A 262 2.14 6.91 2.31
CA LEU A 262 0.87 7.26 1.64
C LEU A 262 0.14 6.05 1.07
N LEU A 263 0.86 5.05 0.57
CA LEU A 263 0.27 3.80 0.07
C LEU A 263 -0.52 3.07 1.17
N GLY A 264 0.02 3.04 2.39
CA GLY A 264 -0.66 2.44 3.53
C GLY A 264 -1.80 3.29 4.08
N ILE A 265 -1.60 4.62 4.13
CA ILE A 265 -2.63 5.58 4.59
C ILE A 265 -3.87 5.49 3.70
N ARG A 266 -3.73 5.37 2.38
CA ARG A 266 -4.87 5.20 1.46
C ARG A 266 -5.75 4.02 1.85
N ILE A 267 -5.15 2.88 2.19
CA ILE A 267 -5.89 1.69 2.65
C ILE A 267 -6.55 1.94 4.00
N GLU A 268 -5.81 2.49 4.96
CA GLU A 268 -6.36 2.74 6.30
C GLU A 268 -7.56 3.67 6.27
N GLU A 269 -7.45 4.79 5.56
CA GLU A 269 -8.55 5.74 5.41
C GLU A 269 -9.75 5.15 4.69
N ALA A 270 -9.53 4.31 3.67
CA ALA A 270 -10.61 3.61 2.97
C ALA A 270 -11.36 2.66 3.90
N LEU A 271 -10.64 1.84 4.67
CA LEU A 271 -11.21 0.93 5.64
C LEU A 271 -11.93 1.67 6.76
N HIS A 272 -11.34 2.76 7.27
CA HIS A 272 -11.95 3.60 8.28
C HIS A 272 -13.26 4.24 7.80
N ARG A 273 -13.24 4.86 6.59
CA ARG A 273 -14.48 5.44 6.00
C ARG A 273 -15.56 4.39 5.85
N SER A 274 -15.23 3.22 5.30
CA SER A 274 -16.19 2.12 5.14
C SER A 274 -16.76 1.65 6.48
N PHE A 275 -15.94 1.60 7.52
CA PHE A 275 -16.37 1.21 8.85
C PHE A 275 -17.33 2.22 9.48
N ILE A 276 -17.02 3.52 9.41
CA ILE A 276 -17.88 4.58 9.95
C ILE A 276 -19.18 4.68 9.16
N GLN A 277 -19.12 4.63 7.82
CA GLN A 277 -20.32 4.65 6.96
C GLN A 277 -21.21 3.43 7.18
N GLY A 278 -20.64 2.29 7.54
CA GLY A 278 -21.38 1.08 7.93
C GLY A 278 -22.00 1.13 9.33
N GLY A 279 -21.88 2.25 10.06
CA GLY A 279 -22.43 2.43 11.40
C GLY A 279 -21.52 1.93 12.52
N GLY A 280 -20.26 1.64 12.23
CA GLY A 280 -19.25 1.27 13.24
C GLY A 280 -18.84 2.45 14.11
N VAL A 281 -18.51 2.17 15.38
CA VAL A 281 -17.99 3.15 16.32
C VAL A 281 -16.52 2.86 16.59
N GLN A 282 -15.66 3.90 16.50
CA GLN A 282 -14.25 3.77 16.80
C GLN A 282 -13.87 4.58 18.04
N LEU A 283 -13.18 3.93 18.98
CA LEU A 283 -12.55 4.55 20.15
C LEU A 283 -11.03 4.58 19.90
N LYS A 284 -10.51 5.80 19.61
CA LYS A 284 -9.08 6.03 19.39
C LYS A 284 -8.42 6.55 20.66
N GLY A 285 -7.19 6.07 20.90
CA GLY A 285 -6.42 6.46 22.10
C GLY A 285 -6.72 5.57 23.31
N ASP A 286 -7.71 4.70 23.22
CA ASP A 286 -8.12 3.81 24.30
C ASP A 286 -7.37 2.47 24.25
N LYS A 287 -7.10 1.94 25.44
CA LYS A 287 -6.48 0.64 25.67
C LYS A 287 -7.41 -0.23 26.48
N VAL A 288 -7.74 -1.41 25.96
CA VAL A 288 -8.44 -2.41 26.75
C VAL A 288 -7.46 -3.01 27.76
N ILE A 289 -7.78 -2.91 29.04
CA ILE A 289 -6.95 -3.36 30.14
C ILE A 289 -7.54 -4.58 30.88
N GLY A 290 -8.81 -4.88 30.62
CA GLY A 290 -9.48 -6.00 31.28
C GLY A 290 -10.88 -6.23 30.76
N GLY A 291 -11.56 -7.21 31.36
CA GLY A 291 -12.94 -7.51 31.08
C GLY A 291 -13.62 -8.26 32.24
N ASN A 292 -14.92 -8.08 32.34
CA ASN A 292 -15.77 -8.79 33.33
C ASN A 292 -16.42 -9.98 32.66
N PHE A 293 -16.48 -11.09 33.40
CA PHE A 293 -17.06 -12.35 32.95
C PHE A 293 -18.21 -12.78 33.86
N ALA A 294 -19.27 -13.31 33.29
CA ALA A 294 -20.30 -14.05 33.96
C ALA A 294 -20.22 -15.50 33.48
N GLY A 295 -19.58 -16.39 34.28
CA GLY A 295 -19.17 -17.71 33.83
C GLY A 295 -18.16 -17.63 32.70
N SER A 296 -18.43 -18.27 31.57
CA SER A 296 -17.62 -18.21 30.35
C SER A 296 -17.93 -17.06 29.42
N ARG A 297 -18.94 -16.23 29.75
CA ARG A 297 -19.40 -15.14 28.90
C ARG A 297 -18.75 -13.81 29.29
N LEU A 298 -18.06 -13.16 28.36
CA LEU A 298 -17.58 -11.77 28.51
C LEU A 298 -18.80 -10.83 28.53
N THR A 299 -18.94 -10.02 29.58
CA THR A 299 -20.08 -9.10 29.77
C THR A 299 -19.70 -7.64 29.62
N ALA A 300 -18.45 -7.27 29.89
CA ALA A 300 -17.92 -5.93 29.70
C ALA A 300 -16.42 -5.97 29.41
N ILE A 301 -15.92 -4.94 28.74
CA ILE A 301 -14.49 -4.62 28.63
C ILE A 301 -14.24 -3.22 29.20
N HIS A 302 -13.07 -3.00 29.74
CA HIS A 302 -12.62 -1.73 30.33
C HIS A 302 -11.12 -1.51 30.15
#